data_259d174e6721dd711c9786a4d35f15b3
#
_entry.id   259d174e6721dd711c9786a4d35f15b3
#
_cell.length_a   1.000
_cell.length_b   1.000
_cell.length_c   1.000
_cell.angle_alpha   90.00
_cell.angle_beta   90.00
_cell.angle_gamma   90.00
#
_symmetry.space_group_name_H-M   'P 1'
#
loop_
_entity.id
_entity.type
_entity.pdbx_description
1 polymer ?
#
loop_
_entity_poly.entity_id
_entity_poly.type
_entity_poly.pdbx_seq_one_letter_code
_entity_poly.pdbx_strand_id
1 'polypeptide(L)'
;MLAINTQLTAEQRLSKNITAIMGNPKYVALAGVLMIGEKGIKDDIPTACTDGKNDYYGRAFVDGLTDSEFRFLILHETYHKLFKHLTTWEHLYKDDSKLANMACDYVINLMISDENRDGFATMPKDAAGN
;
A
#
# COMPACT_ATOMS: atom_id res chain seq x y z
N MET A 1 -15.57 -20.86 -28.03
CA MET A 1 -15.06 -20.56 -26.71
C MET A 1 -15.75 -19.32 -26.14
N LEU A 2 -16.20 -19.41 -24.94
CA LEU A 2 -16.80 -18.25 -24.30
C LEU A 2 -15.76 -17.15 -24.08
N ALA A 3 -16.13 -15.94 -24.46
CA ALA A 3 -15.31 -14.78 -24.13
C ALA A 3 -15.48 -14.51 -22.62
N ILE A 4 -14.47 -14.83 -21.86
CA ILE A 4 -14.48 -14.58 -20.42
C ILE A 4 -13.95 -13.17 -20.20
N ASN A 5 -14.70 -12.35 -19.51
CA ASN A 5 -14.18 -11.06 -19.09
C ASN A 5 -13.11 -11.31 -18.04
N THR A 6 -11.85 -11.13 -18.44
CA THR A 6 -10.70 -11.37 -17.58
C THR A 6 -10.34 -10.16 -16.74
N GLN A 7 -11.08 -9.06 -16.91
CA GLN A 7 -10.81 -7.85 -16.13
C GLN A 7 -11.26 -8.05 -14.69
N LEU A 8 -10.31 -7.95 -13.77
CA LEU A 8 -10.59 -8.13 -12.35
C LEU A 8 -11.19 -6.86 -11.76
N THR A 9 -12.07 -7.04 -10.78
CA THR A 9 -12.57 -5.92 -9.97
C THR A 9 -11.45 -5.40 -9.06
N ALA A 10 -11.64 -4.21 -8.49
CA ALA A 10 -10.68 -3.65 -7.53
C ALA A 10 -10.50 -4.60 -6.33
N GLU A 11 -11.58 -5.20 -5.85
CA GLU A 11 -11.53 -6.17 -4.74
C GLU A 11 -10.69 -7.40 -5.11
N GLN A 12 -10.89 -7.93 -6.31
CA GLN A 12 -10.13 -9.08 -6.79
C GLN A 12 -8.66 -8.73 -6.99
N ARG A 13 -8.37 -7.53 -7.49
CA ARG A 13 -7.01 -7.04 -7.66
C ARG A 13 -6.32 -6.87 -6.30
N LEU A 14 -7.04 -6.40 -5.29
CA LEU A 14 -6.50 -6.29 -3.94
C LEU A 14 -6.06 -7.66 -3.42
N SER A 15 -6.94 -8.67 -3.50
CA SER A 15 -6.62 -10.04 -3.09
C SER A 15 -5.43 -10.61 -3.85
N LYS A 16 -5.42 -10.42 -5.17
CA LYS A 16 -4.34 -10.88 -6.03
C LYS A 16 -2.99 -10.29 -5.62
N ASN A 17 -2.97 -8.99 -5.38
CA ASN A 17 -1.72 -8.29 -5.08
C ASN A 17 -1.24 -8.54 -3.65
N ILE A 18 -2.14 -8.71 -2.69
CA ILE A 18 -1.78 -9.15 -1.34
C ILE A 18 -1.12 -10.54 -1.41
N THR A 19 -1.73 -11.44 -2.15
CA THR A 19 -1.19 -12.80 -2.33
C THR A 19 0.19 -12.76 -2.96
N ALA A 20 0.38 -11.90 -3.97
CA ALA A 20 1.68 -11.75 -4.62
C ALA A 20 2.75 -11.24 -3.66
N ILE A 21 2.42 -10.29 -2.80
CA ILE A 21 3.35 -9.77 -1.79
C ILE A 21 3.71 -10.86 -0.79
N MET A 22 2.70 -11.60 -0.30
CA MET A 22 2.92 -12.68 0.67
C MET A 22 3.79 -13.80 0.10
N GLY A 23 3.71 -14.03 -1.20
CA GLY A 23 4.52 -15.04 -1.88
C GLY A 23 5.92 -14.56 -2.26
N ASN A 24 6.22 -13.28 -2.08
CA ASN A 24 7.52 -12.73 -2.44
C ASN A 24 8.49 -12.90 -1.27
N PRO A 25 9.64 -13.58 -1.47
CA PRO A 25 10.60 -13.82 -0.37
C PRO A 25 11.05 -12.55 0.35
N LYS A 26 11.09 -11.42 -0.33
CA LYS A 26 11.46 -10.13 0.29
C LYS A 26 10.50 -9.73 1.41
N TYR A 27 9.24 -10.15 1.34
CA TYR A 27 8.19 -9.66 2.21
C TYR A 27 7.59 -10.71 3.13
N VAL A 28 8.20 -11.89 3.21
CA VAL A 28 7.72 -12.96 4.11
C VAL A 28 7.61 -12.47 5.55
N ALA A 29 8.58 -11.67 6.00
CA ALA A 29 8.58 -11.14 7.36
C ALA A 29 7.44 -10.14 7.61
N LEU A 30 6.89 -9.54 6.57
CA LEU A 30 5.77 -8.60 6.69
C LEU A 30 4.41 -9.29 6.72
N ALA A 31 4.34 -10.59 6.46
CA ALA A 31 3.06 -11.28 6.31
C ALA A 31 2.15 -11.07 7.53
N GLY A 32 2.72 -11.11 8.74
CA GLY A 32 1.96 -10.90 9.97
C GLY A 32 1.35 -9.50 10.05
N VAL A 33 2.11 -8.47 9.68
CA VAL A 33 1.63 -7.09 9.69
C VAL A 33 0.61 -6.88 8.57
N LEU A 34 0.87 -7.45 7.40
CA LEU A 34 -0.01 -7.36 6.24
C LEU A 34 -1.41 -7.90 6.54
N MET A 35 -1.51 -8.89 7.40
CA MET A 35 -2.78 -9.53 7.76
C MET A 35 -3.48 -8.86 8.95
N ILE A 36 -2.91 -7.83 9.54
CA ILE A 36 -3.56 -7.12 10.64
C ILE A 36 -4.75 -6.31 10.10
N GLY A 37 -5.91 -6.48 10.73
CA GLY A 37 -7.11 -5.72 10.41
C GLY A 37 -7.75 -6.11 9.08
N GLU A 38 -8.72 -5.34 8.68
CA GLU A 38 -9.43 -5.53 7.43
C GLU A 38 -8.80 -4.70 6.32
N LYS A 39 -8.87 -5.21 5.09
CA LYS A 39 -8.48 -4.49 3.88
C LYS A 39 -9.68 -4.46 2.96
N GLY A 40 -9.98 -3.29 2.43
CA GLY A 40 -11.17 -3.17 1.59
C GLY A 40 -11.06 -2.05 0.58
N ILE A 41 -12.01 -2.11 -0.36
CA ILE A 41 -12.17 -1.08 -1.38
C ILE A 41 -13.38 -0.24 -1.00
N LYS A 42 -13.24 1.08 -1.07
CA LYS A 42 -14.32 2.01 -0.78
C LYS A 42 -14.47 3.01 -1.91
N ASP A 43 -15.70 3.43 -2.16
CA ASP A 43 -16.01 4.34 -3.27
C ASP A 43 -15.77 5.81 -2.92
N ASP A 44 -15.81 6.14 -1.65
CA ASP A 44 -15.75 7.52 -1.16
C ASP A 44 -14.34 7.97 -0.72
N ILE A 45 -13.34 7.12 -0.92
CA ILE A 45 -11.95 7.43 -0.57
C ILE A 45 -11.21 7.85 -1.83
N PRO A 46 -10.56 9.04 -1.85
CA PRO A 46 -9.87 9.51 -3.05
C PRO A 46 -8.59 8.74 -3.37
N THR A 47 -7.89 8.22 -2.38
CA THR A 47 -6.64 7.47 -2.58
C THR A 47 -6.63 6.22 -1.70
N ALA A 48 -5.98 6.29 -0.56
CA ALA A 48 -5.92 5.20 0.41
C ALA A 48 -5.86 5.80 1.81
N CYS A 49 -6.32 5.06 2.79
CA CYS A 49 -6.20 5.49 4.18
C CYS A 49 -6.07 4.27 5.09
N THR A 50 -5.49 4.51 6.26
CA THR A 50 -5.42 3.51 7.31
C THR A 50 -5.78 4.17 8.64
N ASP A 51 -6.44 3.42 9.52
CA ASP A 51 -6.68 3.85 10.89
C ASP A 51 -5.66 3.24 11.87
N GLY A 52 -4.59 2.64 11.32
CA GLY A 52 -3.57 1.94 12.10
C GLY A 52 -3.82 0.45 12.24
N LYS A 53 -5.02 0.00 11.89
CA LYS A 53 -5.40 -1.40 11.91
C LYS A 53 -6.00 -1.84 10.58
N ASN A 54 -6.98 -1.08 10.07
CA ASN A 54 -7.69 -1.38 8.84
C ASN A 54 -7.17 -0.49 7.71
N ASP A 55 -7.06 -1.05 6.51
CA ASP A 55 -6.58 -0.34 5.33
C ASP A 55 -7.69 -0.29 4.29
N TYR A 56 -7.93 0.90 3.73
CA TYR A 56 -8.96 1.11 2.71
C TYR A 56 -8.37 1.81 1.50
N TYR A 57 -8.80 1.39 0.32
CA TYR A 57 -8.29 1.88 -0.96
C TYR A 57 -9.47 2.38 -1.79
N GLY A 58 -9.32 3.56 -2.38
CA GLY A 58 -10.35 4.15 -3.22
C GLY A 58 -10.50 3.40 -4.54
N ARG A 59 -11.74 3.02 -4.90
CA ARG A 59 -11.99 2.24 -6.12
C ARG A 59 -11.50 2.95 -7.37
N ALA A 60 -11.85 4.21 -7.53
CA ALA A 60 -11.44 4.97 -8.71
C ALA A 60 -9.92 5.11 -8.81
N PHE A 61 -9.27 5.30 -7.67
CA PHE A 61 -7.82 5.41 -7.62
C PHE A 61 -7.15 4.09 -8.01
N VAL A 62 -7.63 2.98 -7.45
CA VAL A 62 -7.10 1.64 -7.75
C VAL A 62 -7.30 1.29 -9.22
N ASP A 63 -8.46 1.65 -9.78
CA ASP A 63 -8.74 1.37 -11.19
C ASP A 63 -7.76 2.06 -12.14
N GLY A 64 -7.15 3.17 -11.70
CA GLY A 64 -6.14 3.88 -12.47
C GLY A 64 -4.71 3.38 -12.26
N LEU A 65 -4.50 2.40 -11.36
CA LEU A 65 -3.16 1.91 -11.05
C LEU A 65 -2.87 0.61 -11.78
N THR A 66 -1.60 0.42 -12.17
CA THR A 66 -1.12 -0.90 -12.55
C THR A 66 -1.01 -1.79 -11.31
N ASP A 67 -0.88 -3.11 -11.53
CA ASP A 67 -0.70 -4.02 -10.40
C ASP A 67 0.59 -3.71 -9.62
N SER A 68 1.65 -3.35 -10.32
CA SER A 68 2.92 -2.97 -9.70
C SER A 68 2.76 -1.73 -8.80
N GLU A 69 2.02 -0.74 -9.29
CA GLU A 69 1.71 0.47 -8.51
C GLU A 69 0.81 0.17 -7.32
N PHE A 70 -0.15 -0.72 -7.50
CA PHE A 70 -1.03 -1.13 -6.41
C PHE A 70 -0.25 -1.88 -5.32
N ARG A 71 0.68 -2.74 -5.71
CA ARG A 71 1.56 -3.41 -4.74
C ARG A 71 2.40 -2.40 -3.96
N PHE A 72 2.89 -1.36 -4.62
CA PHE A 72 3.60 -0.28 -3.93
C PHE A 72 2.70 0.36 -2.86
N LEU A 73 1.47 0.68 -3.21
CA LEU A 73 0.52 1.29 -2.30
C LEU A 73 0.22 0.39 -1.09
N ILE A 74 -0.01 -0.90 -1.33
CA ILE A 74 -0.26 -1.87 -0.26
C ILE A 74 0.95 -1.94 0.70
N LEU A 75 2.16 -2.00 0.14
CA LEU A 75 3.38 -2.01 0.95
C LEU A 75 3.54 -0.72 1.74
N HIS A 76 3.23 0.41 1.13
CA HIS A 76 3.30 1.72 1.78
C HIS A 76 2.43 1.75 3.04
N GLU A 77 1.16 1.34 2.93
CA GLU A 77 0.25 1.30 4.08
C GLU A 77 0.70 0.27 5.12
N THR A 78 1.25 -0.86 4.67
CA THR A 78 1.75 -1.90 5.57
C THR A 78 2.94 -1.38 6.38
N TYR A 79 3.86 -0.66 5.75
CA TYR A 79 5.01 -0.08 6.46
C TYR A 79 4.59 1.00 7.45
N HIS A 80 3.59 1.82 7.10
CA HIS A 80 3.03 2.77 8.06
C HIS A 80 2.50 2.06 9.30
N LYS A 81 1.79 0.96 9.10
CA LYS A 81 1.26 0.16 10.18
C LYS A 81 2.38 -0.42 11.05
N LEU A 82 3.40 -0.98 10.41
CA LEU A 82 4.55 -1.55 11.10
C LEU A 82 5.25 -0.51 11.97
N PHE A 83 5.53 0.67 11.41
CA PHE A 83 6.27 1.69 12.14
C PHE A 83 5.46 2.29 13.29
N LYS A 84 4.16 2.44 13.13
CA LYS A 84 3.29 2.88 14.23
C LYS A 84 3.28 1.88 15.38
N HIS A 85 3.19 0.60 15.05
CA HIS A 85 3.15 -0.44 16.07
C HIS A 85 4.47 -0.61 16.83
N LEU A 86 5.59 -0.28 16.19
CA LEU A 86 6.90 -0.32 16.85
C LEU A 86 7.14 0.92 17.72
N THR A 87 6.25 1.88 17.70
CA THR A 87 6.31 3.13 18.48
C THR A 87 7.59 3.95 18.27
N THR A 88 8.40 3.58 17.28
CA THR A 88 9.69 4.21 17.01
C THR A 88 9.57 5.71 16.75
N TRP A 89 8.46 6.13 16.15
CA TRP A 89 8.24 7.51 15.74
C TRP A 89 7.21 8.24 16.58
N GLU A 90 6.78 7.65 17.71
CA GLU A 90 5.70 8.20 18.54
C GLU A 90 5.99 9.63 18.98
N HIS A 91 7.21 9.90 19.39
CA HIS A 91 7.60 11.24 19.87
C HIS A 91 7.47 12.31 18.77
N LEU A 92 7.76 11.95 17.52
CA LEU A 92 7.62 12.88 16.39
C LEU A 92 6.15 13.21 16.12
N TYR A 93 5.27 12.21 16.25
CA TYR A 93 3.83 12.42 16.08
C TYR A 93 3.24 13.29 17.20
N LYS A 94 3.80 13.26 18.38
CA LYS A 94 3.38 14.13 19.47
C LYS A 94 3.80 15.58 19.24
N ASP A 95 4.99 15.80 18.70
CA ASP A 95 5.53 17.15 18.48
C ASP A 95 4.88 17.81 17.25
N ASP A 96 4.85 17.10 16.12
CA ASP A 96 4.27 17.60 14.88
C ASP A 96 3.81 16.42 14.03
N SER A 97 2.53 16.09 14.10
CA SER A 97 1.98 14.93 13.40
C SER A 97 2.06 15.07 11.88
N LYS A 98 1.88 16.28 11.35
CA LYS A 98 1.93 16.50 9.89
C LYS A 98 3.35 16.30 9.37
N LEU A 99 4.33 16.87 10.03
CA LEU A 99 5.73 16.72 9.65
C LEU A 99 6.19 15.27 9.79
N ALA A 100 5.78 14.60 10.87
CA ALA A 100 6.11 13.20 11.08
C ALA A 100 5.52 12.31 9.99
N ASN A 101 4.28 12.56 9.57
CA ASN A 101 3.66 11.82 8.47
C ASN A 101 4.41 12.02 7.16
N MET A 102 4.80 13.25 6.86
CA MET A 102 5.58 13.54 5.64
C MET A 102 6.94 12.84 5.67
N ALA A 103 7.62 12.86 6.80
CA ALA A 103 8.91 12.20 6.95
C ALA A 103 8.78 10.68 6.80
N CYS A 104 7.75 10.09 7.41
CA CYS A 104 7.48 8.66 7.28
C CYS A 104 7.16 8.27 5.84
N ASP A 105 6.33 9.06 5.16
CA ASP A 105 6.00 8.83 3.75
C ASP A 105 7.27 8.81 2.89
N TYR A 106 8.15 9.79 3.11
CA TYR A 106 9.37 9.90 2.33
C TYR A 106 10.29 8.70 2.55
N VAL A 107 10.52 8.34 3.82
CA VAL A 107 11.39 7.19 4.15
C VAL A 107 10.80 5.89 3.62
N ILE A 108 9.50 5.69 3.79
CA ILE A 108 8.82 4.48 3.32
C ILE A 108 8.92 4.37 1.81
N ASN A 109 8.66 5.45 1.09
CA ASN A 109 8.72 5.45 -0.37
C ASN A 109 10.12 5.13 -0.88
N LEU A 110 11.15 5.70 -0.27
CA LEU A 110 12.54 5.39 -0.62
C LEU A 110 12.86 3.91 -0.38
N MET A 111 12.40 3.39 0.76
CA MET A 111 12.67 2.02 1.15
C MET A 111 12.03 1.03 0.18
N ILE A 112 10.76 1.23 -0.15
CA ILE A 112 10.05 0.36 -1.09
C ILE A 112 10.69 0.45 -2.48
N SER A 113 11.02 1.65 -2.94
CA SER A 113 11.66 1.84 -4.25
C SER A 113 13.00 1.12 -4.31
N ASP A 114 13.80 1.21 -3.27
CA ASP A 114 15.10 0.56 -3.20
C ASP A 114 14.98 -0.97 -3.19
N GLU A 115 13.97 -1.50 -2.49
CA GLU A 115 13.73 -2.93 -2.42
C GLU A 115 13.19 -3.52 -3.74
N ASN A 116 12.67 -2.67 -4.63
CA ASN A 116 11.93 -3.11 -5.81
C ASN A 116 12.49 -2.54 -7.11
N ARG A 117 13.80 -2.54 -7.25
CA ARG A 117 14.47 -2.16 -8.51
C ARG A 117 14.10 -3.10 -9.66
N ASP A 118 13.58 -4.28 -9.34
CA ASP A 118 13.09 -5.25 -10.32
C ASP A 118 11.70 -4.92 -10.87
N GLY A 119 11.04 -3.86 -10.35
CA GLY A 119 9.72 -3.44 -10.82
C GLY A 119 8.55 -4.19 -10.20
N PHE A 120 8.79 -5.04 -9.20
CA PHE A 120 7.70 -5.75 -8.52
C PHE A 120 6.69 -4.77 -7.90
N ALA A 121 7.19 -3.69 -7.30
CA ALA A 121 6.36 -2.59 -6.81
C ALA A 121 6.93 -1.29 -7.34
N THR A 122 6.07 -0.44 -7.91
CA THR A 122 6.45 0.80 -8.58
C THR A 122 5.67 1.96 -7.98
N MET A 123 6.37 3.03 -7.65
CA MET A 123 5.73 4.22 -7.10
C MET A 123 4.70 4.77 -8.10
N PRO A 124 3.45 4.97 -7.66
CA PRO A 124 2.44 5.60 -8.52
C PRO A 124 2.86 7.00 -8.93
N LYS A 125 2.46 7.40 -10.13
CA LYS A 125 2.71 8.74 -10.62
C LYS A 125 1.82 9.75 -9.90
N ASP A 126 2.31 10.96 -9.71
CA ASP A 126 1.50 12.03 -9.17
C ASP A 126 0.53 12.58 -10.24
N ALA A 127 -0.25 13.60 -9.87
CA ALA A 127 -1.22 14.19 -10.78
C ALA A 127 -0.57 14.82 -12.02
N ALA A 128 0.73 15.14 -11.97
CA ALA A 128 1.48 15.66 -13.11
C ALA A 128 2.13 14.56 -13.95
N GLY A 129 1.99 13.28 -13.57
CA GLY A 129 2.54 12.15 -14.31
C GLY A 129 4.00 11.83 -14.00
N ASN A 130 4.51 12.33 -12.92
CA ASN A 130 5.91 12.10 -12.50
C ASN A 130 6.04 10.88 -11.60
#